data_45f46a8c8d7a36fd7a25facdd9c14cb0
#
_entry.id   45f46a8c8d7a36fd7a25facdd9c14cb0
#
_cell.length_a   1.000
_cell.length_b   1.000
_cell.length_c   1.000
_cell.angle_alpha   90.00
_cell.angle_beta   90.00
_cell.angle_gamma   90.00
#
_symmetry.space_group_name_H-M   'P 1'
#
loop_
_entity.id
_entity.type
_entity.pdbx_description
1 polymer ?
#
loop_
_entity_poly.entity_id
_entity_poly.type
_entity_poly.pdbx_seq_one_letter_code
_entity_poly.pdbx_strand_id
1 'polypeptide(L)'
;LAVSDAEMGVLRDMAHCCTWQWSLAAMEAYEPGERARAVTDDIASALENAFGLPLPEDLRKPLAILFESGLARRTCGLVAPNPNEEAVKYETMDGACLLASVLCEVPSLVEADLFSPDYARIALVLLDYLDQAGALRCYRVGLVVNCGIDLALWGAHRIEKLTSRLKVTDVLTENEVLAAVARPNSTLLERFDFLVSFEPLDVDFPSVTVSPGVSRSDVDHIIASVPLWRRGREVHTAWERETLSVGSSPESLFGSLHERLSADGLIDMPPARFERLVWTLSVVKDRTLVFAWCGLGVRRTGIRIYRLEEGEGAECGQCTMAAVLVAAPGDRADLTPLTQGFKRLVEDYADTSDLVSDDGFFVCFPEPE
;
A
#
# COMPACT_ATOMS: atom_id res chain seq x y z
N LEU A 1 -3.83 -51.42 4.76
CA LEU A 1 -4.88 -50.65 4.09
C LEU A 1 -4.25 -50.11 2.79
N ALA A 2 -4.70 -50.58 1.59
CA ALA A 2 -4.28 -49.97 0.35
C ALA A 2 -5.16 -48.75 0.14
N VAL A 3 -4.53 -47.58 -0.06
CA VAL A 3 -5.21 -46.32 -0.42
C VAL A 3 -5.62 -46.43 -1.88
N SER A 4 -6.87 -46.17 -2.21
CA SER A 4 -7.37 -46.19 -3.60
C SER A 4 -6.79 -45.02 -4.39
N ASP A 5 -6.78 -45.08 -5.72
CA ASP A 5 -6.31 -44.01 -6.59
C ASP A 5 -7.11 -42.71 -6.37
N ALA A 6 -8.39 -42.82 -6.05
CA ALA A 6 -9.25 -41.68 -5.74
C ALA A 6 -8.83 -41.00 -4.40
N GLU A 7 -8.55 -41.78 -3.36
CA GLU A 7 -8.04 -41.28 -2.10
C GLU A 7 -6.64 -40.68 -2.24
N MET A 8 -5.79 -41.28 -3.07
CA MET A 8 -4.48 -40.69 -3.40
C MET A 8 -4.62 -39.37 -4.15
N GLY A 9 -5.63 -39.24 -5.01
CA GLY A 9 -5.96 -37.97 -5.65
C GLY A 9 -6.31 -36.88 -4.63
N VAL A 10 -7.21 -37.17 -3.71
CA VAL A 10 -7.61 -36.26 -2.65
C VAL A 10 -6.43 -35.87 -1.75
N LEU A 11 -5.59 -36.85 -1.37
CA LEU A 11 -4.39 -36.58 -0.56
C LEU A 11 -3.39 -35.67 -1.28
N ARG A 12 -3.24 -35.84 -2.61
CA ARG A 12 -2.39 -34.98 -3.44
C ARG A 12 -2.93 -33.56 -3.47
N ASP A 13 -4.23 -33.39 -3.70
CA ASP A 13 -4.88 -32.08 -3.75
C ASP A 13 -4.77 -31.38 -2.38
N MET A 14 -4.97 -32.12 -1.28
CA MET A 14 -4.75 -31.58 0.07
C MET A 14 -3.28 -31.16 0.30
N ALA A 15 -2.32 -31.94 -0.18
CA ALA A 15 -0.90 -31.58 -0.09
C ALA A 15 -0.59 -30.29 -0.86
N HIS A 16 -1.17 -30.12 -2.04
CA HIS A 16 -1.06 -28.86 -2.81
C HIS A 16 -1.73 -27.68 -2.12
N CYS A 17 -2.83 -27.90 -1.40
CA CYS A 17 -3.46 -26.85 -0.59
C CYS A 17 -2.58 -26.36 0.56
N CYS A 18 -1.60 -27.15 1.02
CA CYS A 18 -0.81 -26.94 2.23
C CYS A 18 0.67 -26.59 1.95
N THR A 19 0.97 -25.87 0.88
CA THR A 19 2.36 -25.54 0.48
C THR A 19 3.16 -24.79 1.57
N TRP A 20 2.52 -24.08 2.50
CA TRP A 20 3.20 -23.44 3.63
C TRP A 20 3.88 -24.43 4.60
N GLN A 21 3.58 -25.71 4.50
CA GLN A 21 4.23 -26.77 5.27
C GLN A 21 5.38 -27.42 4.51
N TRP A 22 5.62 -27.03 3.26
CA TRP A 22 6.69 -27.59 2.46
C TRP A 22 8.04 -27.06 2.93
N SER A 23 9.03 -27.95 2.95
CA SER A 23 10.42 -27.54 3.11
C SER A 23 10.93 -26.87 1.83
N LEU A 24 11.97 -26.05 1.94
CA LEU A 24 12.64 -25.48 0.76
C LEU A 24 13.06 -26.57 -0.26
N ALA A 25 13.60 -27.67 0.24
CA ALA A 25 13.98 -28.80 -0.61
C ALA A 25 12.79 -29.44 -1.35
N ALA A 26 11.60 -29.48 -0.70
CA ALA A 26 10.39 -29.96 -1.36
C ALA A 26 9.93 -28.99 -2.46
N MET A 27 10.02 -27.69 -2.21
CA MET A 27 9.70 -26.66 -3.22
C MET A 27 10.69 -26.68 -4.39
N GLU A 28 11.98 -26.89 -4.11
CA GLU A 28 13.02 -27.01 -5.15
C GLU A 28 12.81 -28.25 -6.02
N ALA A 29 12.40 -29.37 -5.44
CA ALA A 29 12.16 -30.61 -6.17
C ALA A 29 10.83 -30.66 -6.93
N TYR A 30 9.88 -29.79 -6.58
CA TYR A 30 8.57 -29.75 -7.21
C TYR A 30 8.61 -29.05 -8.56
N GLU A 31 7.90 -29.58 -9.55
CA GLU A 31 7.73 -28.96 -10.87
C GLU A 31 6.27 -28.50 -11.04
N PRO A 32 6.03 -27.18 -11.07
CA PRO A 32 4.69 -26.63 -11.27
C PRO A 32 4.11 -27.04 -12.62
N GLY A 33 2.78 -27.20 -12.64
CA GLY A 33 2.05 -27.53 -13.86
C GLY A 33 2.14 -26.43 -14.93
N GLU A 34 1.84 -26.80 -16.18
CA GLU A 34 1.92 -25.88 -17.32
C GLU A 34 1.06 -24.63 -17.13
N ARG A 35 -0.17 -24.79 -16.61
CA ARG A 35 -1.07 -23.67 -16.35
C ARG A 35 -0.46 -22.66 -15.35
N ALA A 36 0.15 -23.14 -14.27
CA ALA A 36 0.76 -22.28 -13.27
C ALA A 36 1.96 -21.51 -13.83
N ARG A 37 2.76 -22.16 -14.66
CA ARG A 37 3.88 -21.52 -15.36
C ARG A 37 3.39 -20.44 -16.33
N ALA A 38 2.36 -20.75 -17.13
CA ALA A 38 1.80 -19.80 -18.08
C ALA A 38 1.26 -18.52 -17.38
N VAL A 39 0.54 -18.66 -16.27
CA VAL A 39 0.07 -17.49 -15.50
C VAL A 39 1.23 -16.70 -14.90
N THR A 40 2.30 -17.40 -14.45
CA THR A 40 3.50 -16.72 -13.95
C THR A 40 4.19 -15.92 -15.05
N ASP A 41 4.22 -16.43 -16.30
CA ASP A 41 4.75 -15.71 -17.45
C ASP A 41 3.88 -14.50 -17.82
N ASP A 42 2.55 -14.62 -17.72
CA ASP A 42 1.63 -13.49 -17.90
C ASP A 42 1.88 -12.40 -16.85
N ILE A 43 2.05 -12.78 -15.58
CA ILE A 43 2.41 -11.86 -14.49
C ILE A 43 3.75 -11.19 -14.77
N ALA A 44 4.78 -11.96 -15.18
CA ALA A 44 6.10 -11.44 -15.50
C ALA A 44 6.02 -10.40 -16.62
N SER A 45 5.28 -10.71 -17.69
CA SER A 45 5.07 -9.79 -18.81
C SER A 45 4.33 -8.53 -18.39
N ALA A 46 3.34 -8.64 -17.52
CA ALA A 46 2.60 -7.50 -17.01
C ALA A 46 3.47 -6.58 -16.13
N LEU A 47 4.32 -7.15 -15.28
CA LEU A 47 5.28 -6.39 -14.46
C LEU A 47 6.34 -5.69 -15.31
N GLU A 48 6.89 -6.38 -16.32
CA GLU A 48 7.86 -5.81 -17.24
C GLU A 48 7.24 -4.65 -18.04
N ASN A 49 6.02 -4.82 -18.55
CA ASN A 49 5.31 -3.77 -19.27
C ASN A 49 4.96 -2.56 -18.39
N ALA A 50 4.60 -2.80 -17.13
CA ALA A 50 4.17 -1.75 -16.20
C ALA A 50 5.34 -0.98 -15.58
N PHE A 51 6.46 -1.65 -15.30
CA PHE A 51 7.57 -1.10 -14.50
C PHE A 51 8.91 -1.16 -15.22
N GLY A 52 9.01 -1.83 -16.37
CA GLY A 52 10.29 -2.10 -17.04
C GLY A 52 11.18 -3.08 -16.28
N LEU A 53 10.63 -3.89 -15.39
CA LEU A 53 11.35 -4.78 -14.49
C LEU A 53 11.08 -6.25 -14.88
N PRO A 54 12.08 -6.96 -15.45
CA PRO A 54 11.93 -8.36 -15.77
C PRO A 54 11.89 -9.20 -14.50
N LEU A 55 10.89 -10.08 -14.36
CA LEU A 55 10.79 -10.97 -13.20
C LEU A 55 11.97 -11.96 -13.17
N PRO A 56 12.77 -11.99 -12.06
CA PRO A 56 13.88 -12.90 -11.90
C PRO A 56 13.48 -14.37 -11.99
N GLU A 57 14.36 -15.21 -12.53
CA GLU A 57 14.08 -16.64 -12.73
C GLU A 57 13.87 -17.39 -11.40
N ASP A 58 14.58 -17.00 -10.35
CA ASP A 58 14.46 -17.56 -9.00
C ASP A 58 13.12 -17.26 -8.32
N LEU A 59 12.38 -16.24 -8.77
CA LEU A 59 11.04 -15.92 -8.29
C LEU A 59 9.92 -16.62 -9.09
N ARG A 60 10.17 -17.03 -10.34
CA ARG A 60 9.14 -17.64 -11.20
C ARG A 60 8.60 -18.93 -10.61
N LYS A 61 9.48 -19.83 -10.19
CA LYS A 61 9.07 -21.11 -9.62
C LYS A 61 8.28 -21.00 -8.32
N PRO A 62 8.72 -20.21 -7.30
CA PRO A 62 7.92 -19.93 -6.12
C PRO A 62 6.53 -19.35 -6.43
N LEU A 63 6.44 -18.40 -7.35
CA LEU A 63 5.15 -17.83 -7.77
C LEU A 63 4.23 -18.85 -8.42
N ALA A 64 4.76 -19.70 -9.31
CA ALA A 64 4.00 -20.76 -9.95
C ALA A 64 3.45 -21.77 -8.91
N ILE A 65 4.24 -22.14 -7.91
CA ILE A 65 3.82 -23.02 -6.80
C ILE A 65 2.70 -22.35 -5.98
N LEU A 66 2.85 -21.07 -5.63
CA LEU A 66 1.83 -20.33 -4.87
C LEU A 66 0.52 -20.24 -5.64
N PHE A 67 0.61 -19.95 -6.94
CA PHE A 67 -0.56 -19.89 -7.81
C PHE A 67 -1.27 -21.24 -7.92
N GLU A 68 -0.54 -22.33 -8.19
CA GLU A 68 -1.09 -23.68 -8.28
C GLU A 68 -1.76 -24.12 -6.98
N SER A 69 -1.13 -23.81 -5.86
CA SER A 69 -1.68 -24.04 -4.53
C SER A 69 -2.96 -23.24 -4.27
N GLY A 70 -3.02 -22.00 -4.72
CA GLY A 70 -4.23 -21.16 -4.66
C GLY A 70 -5.36 -21.75 -5.52
N LEU A 71 -5.05 -22.20 -6.73
CA LEU A 71 -6.01 -22.88 -7.59
C LEU A 71 -6.56 -24.18 -6.96
N ALA A 72 -5.70 -24.98 -6.36
CA ALA A 72 -6.13 -26.20 -5.65
C ALA A 72 -7.08 -25.84 -4.51
N ARG A 73 -6.75 -24.84 -3.70
CA ARG A 73 -7.65 -24.35 -2.64
C ARG A 73 -8.98 -23.85 -3.19
N ARG A 74 -8.96 -23.08 -4.25
CA ARG A 74 -10.18 -22.58 -4.90
C ARG A 74 -11.06 -23.73 -5.39
N THR A 75 -10.46 -24.72 -6.02
CA THR A 75 -11.18 -25.91 -6.51
C THR A 75 -11.79 -26.73 -5.38
N CYS A 76 -11.08 -26.87 -4.27
CA CYS A 76 -11.55 -27.61 -3.09
C CYS A 76 -12.46 -26.79 -2.16
N GLY A 77 -12.68 -25.50 -2.43
CA GLY A 77 -13.42 -24.61 -1.53
C GLY A 77 -12.72 -24.36 -0.18
N LEU A 78 -11.39 -24.50 -0.12
CA LEU A 78 -10.60 -24.40 1.10
C LEU A 78 -9.95 -23.01 1.20
N VAL A 79 -10.35 -22.22 2.16
CA VAL A 79 -9.68 -20.96 2.49
C VAL A 79 -8.57 -21.26 3.49
N ALA A 80 -7.33 -20.93 3.13
CA ALA A 80 -6.19 -21.04 4.04
C ALA A 80 -5.88 -19.65 4.62
N PRO A 81 -6.32 -19.34 5.85
CA PRO A 81 -6.12 -18.04 6.44
C PRO A 81 -4.62 -17.73 6.56
N ASN A 82 -4.27 -16.47 6.32
CA ASN A 82 -2.95 -15.94 6.60
C ASN A 82 -3.08 -15.02 7.82
N PRO A 83 -2.59 -15.41 9.00
CA PRO A 83 -2.78 -14.63 10.22
C PRO A 83 -2.11 -13.24 10.16
N ASN A 84 -1.19 -13.05 9.23
CA ASN A 84 -0.49 -11.78 9.03
C ASN A 84 -1.03 -10.99 7.82
N GLU A 85 -2.08 -11.47 7.15
CA GLU A 85 -2.57 -10.86 5.90
C GLU A 85 -2.93 -9.39 6.08
N GLU A 86 -3.73 -9.09 7.10
CA GLU A 86 -4.19 -7.72 7.36
C GLU A 86 -3.02 -6.79 7.73
N ALA A 87 -2.12 -7.25 8.61
CA ALA A 87 -0.95 -6.48 9.00
C ALA A 87 -0.06 -6.18 7.78
N VAL A 88 0.19 -7.18 6.93
CA VAL A 88 1.00 -7.01 5.73
C VAL A 88 0.33 -6.05 4.75
N LYS A 89 -0.94 -6.24 4.43
CA LYS A 89 -1.67 -5.34 3.53
C LYS A 89 -1.68 -3.89 4.04
N TYR A 90 -1.82 -3.70 5.34
CA TYR A 90 -1.81 -2.37 5.93
C TYR A 90 -0.41 -1.75 5.90
N GLU A 91 0.61 -2.48 6.33
CA GLU A 91 1.99 -1.96 6.36
C GLU A 91 2.56 -1.66 4.98
N THR A 92 2.28 -2.53 3.99
CA THR A 92 2.77 -2.39 2.62
C THR A 92 1.74 -1.84 1.64
N MET A 93 0.81 -1.03 2.11
CA MET A 93 -0.36 -0.55 1.34
C MET A 93 0.01 0.09 -0.01
N ASP A 94 1.08 0.88 -0.06
CA ASP A 94 1.58 1.52 -1.28
C ASP A 94 1.99 0.47 -2.34
N GLY A 95 2.83 -0.47 -1.94
CA GLY A 95 3.26 -1.57 -2.80
C GLY A 95 2.11 -2.49 -3.18
N ALA A 96 1.22 -2.79 -2.24
CA ALA A 96 0.04 -3.63 -2.49
C ALA A 96 -0.91 -2.99 -3.51
N CYS A 97 -1.18 -1.69 -3.40
CA CYS A 97 -1.97 -0.95 -4.39
C CYS A 97 -1.29 -0.91 -5.75
N LEU A 98 0.02 -0.66 -5.78
CA LEU A 98 0.80 -0.63 -7.01
C LEU A 98 0.74 -1.97 -7.73
N LEU A 99 1.01 -3.06 -6.99
CA LEU A 99 0.99 -4.42 -7.53
C LEU A 99 -0.41 -4.83 -7.98
N ALA A 100 -1.43 -4.57 -7.18
CA ALA A 100 -2.80 -4.88 -7.53
C ALA A 100 -3.23 -4.16 -8.82
N SER A 101 -2.74 -2.93 -9.06
CA SER A 101 -3.04 -2.19 -10.30
C SER A 101 -2.55 -2.90 -11.57
N VAL A 102 -1.56 -3.78 -11.44
CA VAL A 102 -1.06 -4.61 -12.54
C VAL A 102 -1.72 -5.98 -12.54
N LEU A 103 -1.75 -6.67 -11.40
CA LEU A 103 -2.26 -8.03 -11.30
C LEU A 103 -3.75 -8.14 -11.66
N CYS A 104 -4.56 -7.14 -11.31
CA CYS A 104 -5.98 -7.12 -11.68
C CYS A 104 -6.24 -6.96 -13.18
N GLU A 105 -5.22 -6.65 -13.96
CA GLU A 105 -5.29 -6.56 -15.43
C GLU A 105 -4.75 -7.84 -16.13
N VAL A 106 -4.24 -8.81 -15.38
CA VAL A 106 -3.78 -10.11 -15.92
C VAL A 106 -4.98 -11.06 -16.10
N PRO A 107 -5.45 -11.33 -17.32
CA PRO A 107 -6.68 -12.08 -17.54
C PRO A 107 -6.66 -13.47 -16.91
N SER A 108 -5.56 -14.20 -17.07
CA SER A 108 -5.40 -15.54 -16.52
C SER A 108 -5.46 -15.60 -14.99
N LEU A 109 -4.98 -14.54 -14.32
CA LEU A 109 -5.07 -14.41 -12.86
C LEU A 109 -6.47 -14.00 -12.41
N VAL A 110 -7.15 -13.14 -13.16
CA VAL A 110 -8.54 -12.73 -12.88
C VAL A 110 -9.49 -13.91 -13.04
N GLU A 111 -9.32 -14.71 -14.09
CA GLU A 111 -10.11 -15.92 -14.35
C GLU A 111 -9.90 -17.01 -13.28
N ALA A 112 -8.74 -17.03 -12.65
CA ALA A 112 -8.43 -17.98 -11.58
C ALA A 112 -9.28 -17.74 -10.33
N ASP A 113 -9.77 -16.51 -10.11
CA ASP A 113 -10.66 -16.13 -9.02
C ASP A 113 -10.16 -16.63 -7.65
N LEU A 114 -8.87 -16.43 -7.37
CA LEU A 114 -8.22 -16.89 -6.13
C LEU A 114 -8.85 -16.24 -4.90
N PHE A 115 -8.74 -16.90 -3.75
CA PHE A 115 -9.11 -16.28 -2.47
C PHE A 115 -8.14 -15.15 -2.09
N SER A 116 -8.64 -14.16 -1.36
CA SER A 116 -7.85 -13.01 -0.91
C SER A 116 -6.53 -13.38 -0.21
N PRO A 117 -6.48 -14.38 0.71
CA PRO A 117 -5.22 -14.81 1.31
C PRO A 117 -4.18 -15.32 0.30
N ASP A 118 -4.61 -15.86 -0.83
CA ASP A 118 -3.71 -16.36 -1.87
C ASP A 118 -3.12 -15.23 -2.71
N TYR A 119 -3.94 -14.22 -3.02
CA TYR A 119 -3.43 -12.97 -3.59
C TYR A 119 -2.40 -12.31 -2.67
N ALA A 120 -2.66 -12.26 -1.38
CA ALA A 120 -1.73 -11.67 -0.42
C ALA A 120 -0.38 -12.41 -0.38
N ARG A 121 -0.38 -13.75 -0.52
CA ARG A 121 0.86 -14.53 -0.58
C ARG A 121 1.67 -14.24 -1.86
N ILE A 122 0.99 -14.20 -3.00
CA ILE A 122 1.62 -13.82 -4.28
C ILE A 122 2.16 -12.39 -4.19
N ALA A 123 1.37 -11.48 -3.64
CA ALA A 123 1.75 -10.10 -3.47
C ALA A 123 3.00 -9.95 -2.60
N LEU A 124 3.12 -10.68 -1.49
CA LEU A 124 4.28 -10.63 -0.61
C LEU A 124 5.60 -10.93 -1.33
N VAL A 125 5.62 -11.98 -2.15
CA VAL A 125 6.81 -12.36 -2.91
C VAL A 125 7.19 -11.26 -3.91
N LEU A 126 6.20 -10.67 -4.56
CA LEU A 126 6.41 -9.63 -5.56
C LEU A 126 6.72 -8.25 -4.94
N LEU A 127 6.20 -7.95 -3.76
CA LEU A 127 6.44 -6.67 -3.08
C LEU A 127 7.91 -6.50 -2.71
N ASP A 128 8.54 -7.52 -2.15
CA ASP A 128 9.97 -7.49 -1.82
C ASP A 128 10.82 -7.26 -3.07
N TYR A 129 10.50 -7.94 -4.17
CA TYR A 129 11.15 -7.73 -5.46
C TYR A 129 10.96 -6.30 -5.99
N LEU A 130 9.73 -5.78 -6.00
CA LEU A 130 9.44 -4.43 -6.49
C LEU A 130 10.15 -3.37 -5.65
N ASP A 131 10.28 -3.60 -4.35
CA ASP A 131 10.98 -2.70 -3.45
C ASP A 131 12.48 -2.68 -3.74
N GLN A 132 13.10 -3.85 -3.84
CA GLN A 132 14.52 -3.98 -4.17
C GLN A 132 14.86 -3.45 -5.57
N ALA A 133 13.96 -3.64 -6.53
CA ALA A 133 14.12 -3.16 -7.90
C ALA A 133 13.83 -1.64 -8.07
N GLY A 134 13.38 -0.95 -7.01
CA GLY A 134 13.11 0.48 -7.04
C GLY A 134 11.86 0.88 -7.82
N ALA A 135 10.87 0.00 -7.94
CA ALA A 135 9.59 0.30 -8.59
C ALA A 135 8.80 1.41 -7.91
N LEU A 136 8.99 1.56 -6.60
CA LEU A 136 8.44 2.65 -5.82
C LEU A 136 9.47 3.78 -5.72
N ARG A 137 8.98 5.01 -5.74
CA ARG A 137 9.84 6.19 -5.76
C ARG A 137 10.70 6.27 -4.50
N CYS A 138 11.99 6.46 -4.69
CA CYS A 138 12.95 6.81 -3.65
C CYS A 138 13.21 8.33 -3.69
N TYR A 139 13.02 9.01 -2.57
CA TYR A 139 13.24 10.44 -2.44
C TYR A 139 14.67 10.74 -1.99
N ARG A 140 15.29 11.73 -2.63
CA ARG A 140 16.61 12.22 -2.29
C ARG A 140 16.53 13.23 -1.16
N VAL A 141 17.17 12.94 -0.06
CA VAL A 141 17.10 13.73 1.17
C VAL A 141 18.44 14.38 1.46
N GLY A 142 18.44 15.68 1.77
CA GLY A 142 19.55 16.35 2.43
C GLY A 142 19.32 16.32 3.95
N LEU A 143 20.22 15.68 4.70
CA LEU A 143 20.15 15.69 6.17
C LEU A 143 20.87 16.90 6.73
N VAL A 144 20.15 17.79 7.41
CA VAL A 144 20.70 19.00 8.02
C VAL A 144 20.94 18.79 9.50
N VAL A 145 22.16 18.99 9.93
CA VAL A 145 22.56 18.75 11.33
C VAL A 145 23.38 19.91 11.88
N ASN A 146 23.10 20.29 13.12
CA ASN A 146 23.86 21.27 13.90
C ASN A 146 24.69 20.59 14.99
N CYS A 147 24.79 19.28 14.98
CA CYS A 147 25.49 18.43 15.93
C CYS A 147 26.66 17.71 15.24
N GLY A 148 27.45 16.98 15.99
CA GLY A 148 28.65 16.31 15.45
C GLY A 148 28.37 15.36 14.29
N ILE A 149 29.39 15.11 13.48
CA ILE A 149 29.30 14.27 12.27
C ILE A 149 28.88 12.82 12.58
N ASP A 150 29.20 12.35 13.78
CA ASP A 150 28.83 11.03 14.29
C ASP A 150 27.29 10.86 14.35
N LEU A 151 26.58 11.83 14.91
CA LEU A 151 25.13 11.84 14.96
C LEU A 151 24.51 11.98 13.57
N ALA A 152 25.15 12.79 12.71
CA ALA A 152 24.73 12.96 11.33
C ALA A 152 24.80 11.66 10.54
N LEU A 153 25.94 10.97 10.60
CA LEU A 153 26.12 9.68 9.91
C LEU A 153 25.21 8.59 10.47
N TRP A 154 25.02 8.57 11.79
CA TRP A 154 24.10 7.65 12.43
C TRP A 154 22.66 7.91 12.00
N GLY A 155 22.22 9.16 11.99
CA GLY A 155 20.87 9.56 11.56
C GLY A 155 20.62 9.19 10.10
N ALA A 156 21.58 9.47 9.20
CA ALA A 156 21.48 9.09 7.79
C ALA A 156 21.32 7.57 7.62
N HIS A 157 22.20 6.79 8.27
CA HIS A 157 22.12 5.34 8.23
C HIS A 157 20.80 4.81 8.84
N ARG A 158 20.33 5.45 9.90
CA ARG A 158 19.08 5.06 10.55
C ARG A 158 17.87 5.28 9.64
N ILE A 159 17.79 6.43 8.93
CA ILE A 159 16.75 6.73 7.95
C ILE A 159 16.75 5.64 6.87
N GLU A 160 17.89 5.40 6.22
CA GLU A 160 18.00 4.43 5.12
C GLU A 160 17.74 2.98 5.56
N LYS A 161 18.05 2.63 6.81
CA LYS A 161 17.75 1.30 7.35
C LYS A 161 16.27 1.07 7.63
N LEU A 162 15.53 2.13 7.96
CA LEU A 162 14.11 2.03 8.30
C LEU A 162 13.20 2.01 7.06
N THR A 163 13.69 2.51 5.92
CA THR A 163 12.91 2.54 4.68
C THR A 163 13.80 2.59 3.44
N SER A 164 13.40 1.91 2.38
CA SER A 164 13.97 2.03 1.02
C SER A 164 13.45 3.27 0.26
N ARG A 165 12.46 3.98 0.80
CA ARG A 165 11.83 5.15 0.17
C ARG A 165 12.63 6.45 0.31
N LEU A 166 13.61 6.48 1.17
CA LEU A 166 14.43 7.66 1.45
C LEU A 166 15.91 7.35 1.24
N LYS A 167 16.58 8.20 0.48
CA LYS A 167 18.03 8.14 0.26
C LYS A 167 18.67 9.42 0.75
N VAL A 168 19.47 9.34 1.78
CA VAL A 168 20.25 10.49 2.26
C VAL A 168 21.44 10.67 1.31
N THR A 169 21.35 11.67 0.45
CA THR A 169 22.36 11.92 -0.59
C THR A 169 23.49 12.80 -0.10
N ASP A 170 23.24 13.62 0.93
CA ASP A 170 24.23 14.49 1.53
C ASP A 170 23.87 14.85 2.97
N VAL A 171 24.89 15.17 3.75
CA VAL A 171 24.76 15.72 5.10
C VAL A 171 25.26 17.17 5.07
N LEU A 172 24.40 18.08 5.51
CA LEU A 172 24.60 19.52 5.40
C LEU A 172 24.61 20.17 6.77
N THR A 173 25.29 21.29 6.88
CA THR A 173 25.10 22.22 8.00
C THR A 173 24.01 23.23 7.66
N GLU A 174 23.37 23.79 8.67
CA GLU A 174 22.38 24.86 8.49
C GLU A 174 22.96 26.06 7.71
N ASN A 175 24.21 26.43 8.00
CA ASN A 175 24.88 27.52 7.30
C ASN A 175 25.06 27.27 5.80
N GLU A 176 25.31 26.01 5.38
CA GLU A 176 25.38 25.64 3.96
C GLU A 176 24.02 25.77 3.28
N VAL A 177 22.94 25.36 3.95
CA VAL A 177 21.58 25.51 3.46
C VAL A 177 21.20 26.98 3.32
N LEU A 178 21.40 27.80 4.38
CA LEU A 178 21.13 29.23 4.36
C LEU A 178 21.92 29.95 3.26
N ALA A 179 23.19 29.59 3.09
CA ALA A 179 24.02 30.13 2.03
C ALA A 179 23.54 29.72 0.62
N ALA A 180 22.96 28.52 0.48
CA ALA A 180 22.40 28.05 -0.77
C ALA A 180 21.09 28.77 -1.11
N VAL A 181 20.20 28.95 -0.15
CA VAL A 181 18.93 29.70 -0.31
C VAL A 181 19.20 31.16 -0.68
N ALA A 182 20.20 31.79 -0.02
CA ALA A 182 20.57 33.18 -0.30
C ALA A 182 21.19 33.43 -1.68
N ARG A 183 21.61 32.38 -2.39
CA ARG A 183 22.26 32.47 -3.70
C ARG A 183 21.32 32.05 -4.82
N PRO A 184 20.82 32.97 -5.69
CA PRO A 184 19.83 32.66 -6.75
C PRO A 184 20.27 31.57 -7.74
N ASN A 185 21.58 31.31 -7.88
CA ASN A 185 22.14 30.35 -8.81
C ASN A 185 22.74 29.12 -8.11
N SER A 186 22.37 28.87 -6.84
CA SER A 186 22.85 27.69 -6.15
C SER A 186 22.14 26.45 -6.66
N THR A 187 22.90 25.45 -7.12
CA THR A 187 22.37 24.12 -7.52
C THR A 187 22.37 23.12 -6.37
N LEU A 188 22.78 23.54 -5.16
CA LEU A 188 22.89 22.63 -4.02
C LEU A 188 21.51 22.00 -3.69
N LEU A 189 20.48 22.82 -3.61
CA LEU A 189 19.13 22.36 -3.23
C LEU A 189 18.45 21.54 -4.34
N GLU A 190 18.84 21.69 -5.60
CA GLU A 190 18.33 20.87 -6.72
C GLU A 190 18.68 19.37 -6.60
N ARG A 191 19.66 19.05 -5.75
CA ARG A 191 20.10 17.67 -5.50
C ARG A 191 19.14 16.90 -4.62
N PHE A 192 18.27 17.60 -3.90
CA PHE A 192 17.36 17.04 -2.91
C PHE A 192 15.90 17.22 -3.35
N ASP A 193 15.08 16.29 -2.93
CA ASP A 193 13.64 16.42 -3.03
C ASP A 193 13.10 17.26 -1.86
N PHE A 194 13.74 17.14 -0.68
CA PHE A 194 13.48 17.93 0.54
C PHE A 194 14.63 17.75 1.53
N LEU A 195 14.57 18.51 2.63
CA LEU A 195 15.51 18.43 3.73
C LEU A 195 14.89 17.74 4.94
N VAL A 196 15.69 16.99 5.67
CA VAL A 196 15.35 16.48 7.00
C VAL A 196 16.30 17.10 8.01
N SER A 197 15.79 17.61 9.13
CA SER A 197 16.59 18.25 10.16
C SER A 197 16.24 17.74 11.55
N PHE A 198 17.19 17.86 12.49
CA PHE A 198 16.95 17.57 13.90
C PHE A 198 16.44 18.77 14.70
N GLU A 199 16.48 19.95 14.09
CA GLU A 199 15.98 21.20 14.64
C GLU A 199 15.18 21.94 13.56
N PRO A 200 14.19 22.75 13.93
CA PRO A 200 13.42 23.54 12.97
C PRO A 200 14.33 24.42 12.10
N LEU A 201 14.14 24.37 10.79
CA LEU A 201 14.86 25.19 9.82
C LEU A 201 13.95 26.35 9.38
N ASP A 202 14.49 27.56 9.43
CA ASP A 202 13.83 28.76 8.87
C ASP A 202 14.37 29.02 7.45
N VAL A 203 13.91 28.20 6.50
CA VAL A 203 14.34 28.26 5.11
C VAL A 203 13.16 28.10 4.18
N ASP A 204 13.19 28.83 3.06
CA ASP A 204 12.22 28.69 1.97
C ASP A 204 12.61 27.48 1.06
N PHE A 205 12.61 26.31 1.67
CA PHE A 205 12.79 25.03 0.99
C PHE A 205 12.09 23.92 1.79
N PRO A 206 11.46 22.95 1.13
CA PRO A 206 10.75 21.88 1.83
C PRO A 206 11.61 21.18 2.86
N SER A 207 11.18 21.20 4.11
CA SER A 207 11.93 20.60 5.22
C SER A 207 11.02 19.91 6.23
N VAL A 208 11.50 18.84 6.84
CA VAL A 208 10.82 18.12 7.93
C VAL A 208 11.76 18.01 9.12
N THR A 209 11.25 18.38 10.30
CA THR A 209 11.99 18.23 11.55
C THR A 209 11.63 16.90 12.20
N VAL A 210 12.64 16.15 12.61
CA VAL A 210 12.50 14.86 13.28
C VAL A 210 13.36 14.78 14.52
N SER A 211 13.08 13.83 15.41
CA SER A 211 13.92 13.61 16.58
C SER A 211 15.32 13.10 16.19
N PRO A 212 16.39 13.44 16.92
CA PRO A 212 17.73 12.91 16.67
C PRO A 212 17.79 11.37 16.74
N GLY A 213 16.88 10.75 17.46
CA GLY A 213 16.78 9.31 17.61
C GLY A 213 16.23 8.57 16.39
N VAL A 214 15.68 9.26 15.41
CA VAL A 214 15.01 8.76 14.20
C VAL A 214 14.28 7.45 14.41
N SER A 215 13.03 7.55 14.82
CA SER A 215 12.13 6.42 15.02
C SER A 215 11.45 6.00 13.71
N ARG A 216 10.73 4.88 13.71
CA ARG A 216 9.86 4.50 12.58
C ARG A 216 8.79 5.55 12.34
N SER A 217 8.19 6.09 13.38
CA SER A 217 7.20 7.16 13.30
C SER A 217 7.75 8.44 12.66
N ASP A 218 9.03 8.78 12.93
CA ASP A 218 9.68 9.91 12.26
C ASP A 218 9.82 9.67 10.75
N VAL A 219 10.21 8.46 10.34
CA VAL A 219 10.31 8.10 8.92
C VAL A 219 8.94 8.14 8.24
N ASP A 220 7.91 7.61 8.87
CA ASP A 220 6.53 7.66 8.35
C ASP A 220 6.04 9.12 8.26
N HIS A 221 6.44 9.97 9.21
CA HIS A 221 6.19 11.41 9.16
C HIS A 221 6.89 12.10 7.99
N ILE A 222 8.16 11.82 7.78
CA ILE A 222 8.91 12.34 6.63
C ILE A 222 8.18 11.99 5.33
N ILE A 223 7.87 10.72 5.12
CA ILE A 223 7.24 10.25 3.89
C ILE A 223 5.86 10.89 3.69
N ALA A 224 5.04 10.94 4.73
CA ALA A 224 3.71 11.54 4.67
C ALA A 224 3.72 13.04 4.35
N SER A 225 4.81 13.74 4.69
CA SER A 225 4.95 15.18 4.46
C SER A 225 5.41 15.54 3.03
N VAL A 226 5.96 14.58 2.28
CA VAL A 226 6.56 14.82 0.95
C VAL A 226 5.59 15.39 -0.11
N PRO A 227 4.34 14.93 -0.24
CA PRO A 227 3.46 15.36 -1.33
C PRO A 227 3.04 16.82 -1.23
N LEU A 228 3.06 17.34 -0.01
CA LEU A 228 2.55 18.66 0.31
C LEU A 228 3.31 19.79 -0.39
N TRP A 229 4.58 19.53 -0.73
CA TRP A 229 5.47 20.56 -1.23
C TRP A 229 5.60 20.64 -2.75
N ARG A 230 5.26 19.55 -3.45
CA ARG A 230 5.63 19.49 -4.88
C ARG A 230 4.56 19.87 -5.88
N ARG A 231 3.29 19.96 -5.49
CA ARG A 231 2.29 19.94 -6.54
C ARG A 231 1.41 21.16 -6.71
N GLY A 232 1.18 22.00 -5.71
CA GLY A 232 0.09 22.97 -5.85
C GLY A 232 -1.22 22.30 -6.34
N ARG A 233 -1.25 20.96 -6.35
CA ARG A 233 -2.41 20.14 -6.67
C ARG A 233 -3.11 19.82 -5.37
N GLU A 234 -4.28 20.39 -5.23
CA GLU A 234 -5.26 19.98 -4.25
C GLU A 234 -5.49 18.46 -4.35
N VAL A 235 -4.87 17.70 -3.47
CA VAL A 235 -5.47 16.42 -3.08
C VAL A 235 -6.70 16.83 -2.30
N HIS A 236 -7.86 16.85 -2.95
CA HIS A 236 -9.11 17.17 -2.27
C HIS A 236 -9.39 16.08 -1.23
N THR A 237 -8.84 16.27 -0.06
CA THR A 237 -9.29 15.60 1.15
C THR A 237 -10.53 16.33 1.63
N ALA A 238 -11.64 16.18 0.92
CA ALA A 238 -12.91 16.59 1.45
C ALA A 238 -13.26 15.60 2.56
N TRP A 239 -13.04 16.00 3.78
CA TRP A 239 -13.64 15.42 4.96
C TRP A 239 -15.11 15.83 4.97
N GLU A 240 -15.96 15.08 4.34
CA GLU A 240 -17.37 15.19 4.63
C GLU A 240 -17.70 14.12 5.65
N ARG A 241 -18.18 14.53 6.81
CA ARG A 241 -18.88 13.67 7.76
C ARG A 241 -20.15 13.17 7.10
N GLU A 242 -20.03 12.16 6.28
CA GLU A 242 -21.18 11.49 5.77
C GLU A 242 -21.40 10.21 6.56
N THR A 243 -22.60 10.09 7.04
CA THR A 243 -23.09 8.84 7.57
C THR A 243 -23.53 7.99 6.38
N LEU A 244 -22.93 6.83 6.24
CA LEU A 244 -23.33 5.86 5.23
C LEU A 244 -24.29 4.87 5.87
N SER A 245 -25.55 4.87 5.42
CA SER A 245 -26.52 3.85 5.83
C SER A 245 -26.16 2.54 5.16
N VAL A 246 -25.80 1.55 5.96
CA VAL A 246 -25.36 0.24 5.48
C VAL A 246 -26.47 -0.77 5.79
N GLY A 247 -26.84 -1.56 4.77
CA GLY A 247 -27.67 -2.75 4.99
C GLY A 247 -26.90 -3.84 5.75
N SER A 248 -27.58 -4.93 6.08
CA SER A 248 -27.09 -6.00 6.95
C SER A 248 -26.01 -6.90 6.37
N SER A 249 -25.48 -6.65 5.16
CA SER A 249 -24.46 -7.49 4.54
C SER A 249 -23.22 -6.69 4.06
N PRO A 250 -22.03 -7.31 3.99
CA PRO A 250 -20.83 -6.69 3.41
C PRO A 250 -21.06 -6.18 1.97
N GLU A 251 -21.80 -6.90 1.17
CA GLU A 251 -22.13 -6.52 -0.22
C GLU A 251 -22.92 -5.21 -0.26
N SER A 252 -23.82 -4.98 0.72
CA SER A 252 -24.55 -3.72 0.86
C SER A 252 -23.62 -2.56 1.20
N LEU A 253 -22.61 -2.76 2.07
CA LEU A 253 -21.58 -1.76 2.36
C LEU A 253 -20.78 -1.40 1.10
N PHE A 254 -20.31 -2.40 0.36
CA PHE A 254 -19.52 -2.16 -0.84
C PHE A 254 -20.34 -1.50 -1.95
N GLY A 255 -21.61 -1.86 -2.09
CA GLY A 255 -22.54 -1.19 -2.99
C GLY A 255 -22.71 0.29 -2.64
N SER A 256 -22.98 0.61 -1.37
CA SER A 256 -23.11 1.99 -0.90
C SER A 256 -21.83 2.81 -1.07
N LEU A 257 -20.67 2.22 -0.78
CA LEU A 257 -19.35 2.86 -1.02
C LEU A 257 -19.13 3.14 -2.50
N HIS A 258 -19.45 2.16 -3.38
CA HIS A 258 -19.33 2.33 -4.82
C HIS A 258 -20.20 3.46 -5.35
N GLU A 259 -21.50 3.48 -4.96
CA GLU A 259 -22.45 4.51 -5.38
C GLU A 259 -21.97 5.90 -4.96
N ARG A 260 -21.48 6.02 -3.72
CA ARG A 260 -21.01 7.31 -3.19
C ARG A 260 -19.75 7.80 -3.87
N LEU A 261 -18.74 6.96 -4.00
CA LEU A 261 -17.48 7.31 -4.68
C LEU A 261 -17.71 7.66 -6.16
N SER A 262 -18.68 7.00 -6.82
CA SER A 262 -19.08 7.29 -8.19
C SER A 262 -19.82 8.63 -8.28
N ALA A 263 -20.73 8.92 -7.36
CA ALA A 263 -21.43 10.21 -7.28
C ALA A 263 -20.47 11.37 -7.04
N ASP A 264 -19.45 11.16 -6.22
CA ASP A 264 -18.37 12.14 -6.00
C ASP A 264 -17.41 12.30 -7.20
N GLY A 265 -17.59 11.49 -8.25
CA GLY A 265 -16.75 11.50 -9.44
C GLY A 265 -15.31 11.02 -9.18
N LEU A 266 -15.10 10.24 -8.14
CA LEU A 266 -13.78 9.69 -7.81
C LEU A 266 -13.50 8.44 -8.63
N ILE A 267 -14.51 7.59 -8.83
CA ILE A 267 -14.37 6.33 -9.57
C ILE A 267 -15.35 6.24 -10.74
N ASP A 268 -14.96 5.45 -11.74
CA ASP A 268 -15.76 5.07 -12.89
C ASP A 268 -15.44 3.62 -13.25
N MET A 269 -15.95 2.71 -12.45
CA MET A 269 -15.77 1.28 -12.66
C MET A 269 -17.07 0.52 -12.34
N PRO A 270 -17.28 -0.67 -12.94
CA PRO A 270 -18.45 -1.48 -12.63
C PRO A 270 -18.48 -1.91 -11.15
N PRO A 271 -19.69 -1.97 -10.52
CA PRO A 271 -19.83 -2.38 -9.12
C PRO A 271 -19.14 -3.72 -8.78
N ALA A 272 -19.32 -4.74 -9.63
CA ALA A 272 -18.69 -6.06 -9.42
C ALA A 272 -17.15 -6.02 -9.42
N ARG A 273 -16.53 -5.11 -10.20
CA ARG A 273 -15.08 -4.89 -10.16
C ARG A 273 -14.67 -4.21 -8.86
N PHE A 274 -15.40 -3.18 -8.45
CA PHE A 274 -15.14 -2.48 -7.19
C PHE A 274 -15.23 -3.43 -5.99
N GLU A 275 -16.30 -4.21 -5.91
CA GLU A 275 -16.51 -5.21 -4.87
C GLU A 275 -15.35 -6.20 -4.78
N ARG A 276 -14.91 -6.76 -5.91
CA ARG A 276 -13.75 -7.66 -5.95
C ARG A 276 -12.49 -6.98 -5.42
N LEU A 277 -12.22 -5.73 -5.80
CA LEU A 277 -11.06 -4.98 -5.33
C LEU A 277 -11.14 -4.75 -3.82
N VAL A 278 -12.31 -4.38 -3.30
CA VAL A 278 -12.49 -4.18 -1.85
C VAL A 278 -12.24 -5.49 -1.11
N TRP A 279 -12.82 -6.62 -1.56
CA TRP A 279 -12.57 -7.93 -0.96
C TRP A 279 -11.09 -8.32 -0.96
N THR A 280 -10.36 -7.97 -2.01
CA THR A 280 -8.95 -8.36 -2.16
C THR A 280 -8.01 -7.48 -1.35
N LEU A 281 -8.27 -6.17 -1.28
CA LEU A 281 -7.31 -5.17 -0.79
C LEU A 281 -7.68 -4.57 0.56
N SER A 282 -8.95 -4.66 0.99
CA SER A 282 -9.33 -4.08 2.28
C SER A 282 -8.74 -4.83 3.46
N VAL A 283 -8.56 -4.08 4.54
CA VAL A 283 -8.20 -4.58 5.86
C VAL A 283 -9.14 -3.98 6.90
N VAL A 284 -9.31 -4.66 8.02
CA VAL A 284 -10.03 -4.09 9.17
C VAL A 284 -9.02 -3.71 10.24
N LYS A 285 -8.93 -2.42 10.54
CA LYS A 285 -8.05 -1.86 11.57
C LYS A 285 -8.88 -1.05 12.55
N ASP A 286 -8.83 -1.39 13.85
CA ASP A 286 -9.51 -0.65 14.92
C ASP A 286 -10.98 -0.30 14.59
N ARG A 287 -11.75 -1.32 14.16
CA ARG A 287 -13.15 -1.20 13.70
C ARG A 287 -13.37 -0.31 12.46
N THR A 288 -12.32 0.01 11.74
CA THR A 288 -12.37 0.75 10.47
C THR A 288 -12.07 -0.19 9.31
N LEU A 289 -12.97 -0.25 8.32
CA LEU A 289 -12.65 -0.85 7.03
C LEU A 289 -11.74 0.10 6.28
N VAL A 290 -10.51 -0.29 6.03
CA VAL A 290 -9.51 0.50 5.31
C VAL A 290 -9.33 -0.10 3.92
N PHE A 291 -9.54 0.70 2.88
CA PHE A 291 -9.39 0.30 1.49
C PHE A 291 -8.59 1.33 0.72
N ALA A 292 -7.59 0.88 -0.03
CA ALA A 292 -6.82 1.73 -0.92
C ALA A 292 -6.73 1.10 -2.32
N TRP A 293 -6.89 1.91 -3.36
CA TRP A 293 -6.79 1.49 -4.75
C TRP A 293 -6.09 2.54 -5.61
N CYS A 294 -5.19 2.11 -6.48
CA CYS A 294 -4.57 2.94 -7.52
C CYS A 294 -4.69 2.23 -8.86
N GLY A 295 -5.32 2.84 -9.85
CA GLY A 295 -5.35 2.22 -11.17
C GLY A 295 -6.58 2.56 -12.01
N LEU A 296 -6.85 1.71 -12.98
CA LEU A 296 -7.97 1.89 -13.92
C LEU A 296 -9.31 1.97 -13.19
N GLY A 297 -10.14 2.87 -13.65
CA GLY A 297 -11.45 3.14 -13.06
C GLY A 297 -11.41 4.21 -11.98
N VAL A 298 -10.25 4.79 -11.65
CA VAL A 298 -10.15 5.99 -10.82
C VAL A 298 -10.02 7.21 -11.73
N ARG A 299 -10.96 8.15 -11.59
CA ARG A 299 -10.96 9.42 -12.34
C ARG A 299 -10.12 10.49 -11.67
N ARG A 300 -10.16 10.52 -10.34
CA ARG A 300 -9.53 11.55 -9.53
C ARG A 300 -9.04 10.96 -8.22
N THR A 301 -7.86 11.38 -7.78
CA THR A 301 -7.32 11.01 -6.47
C THR A 301 -8.15 11.66 -5.36
N GLY A 302 -8.48 10.88 -4.33
CA GLY A 302 -9.23 11.38 -3.18
C GLY A 302 -9.23 10.41 -2.02
N ILE A 303 -9.45 10.95 -0.83
CA ILE A 303 -9.65 10.20 0.41
C ILE A 303 -11.07 10.48 0.89
N ARG A 304 -11.74 9.45 1.39
CA ARG A 304 -13.05 9.54 2.02
C ARG A 304 -13.07 8.71 3.30
N ILE A 305 -13.66 9.25 4.32
CA ILE A 305 -13.94 8.54 5.56
C ILE A 305 -15.43 8.66 5.87
N TYR A 306 -16.07 7.51 6.05
CA TYR A 306 -17.49 7.41 6.33
C TYR A 306 -17.70 6.82 7.71
N ARG A 307 -18.63 7.39 8.46
CA ARG A 307 -19.20 6.74 9.63
C ARG A 307 -20.28 5.77 9.15
N LEU A 308 -20.26 4.54 9.64
CA LEU A 308 -21.24 3.53 9.30
C LEU A 308 -22.36 3.56 10.36
N GLU A 309 -23.62 3.78 9.91
CA GLU A 309 -24.77 3.56 10.77
C GLU A 309 -25.12 2.08 10.77
N GLU A 310 -25.18 1.48 11.95
CA GLU A 310 -25.62 0.10 12.11
C GLU A 310 -27.10 0.00 11.72
N GLY A 311 -27.38 -0.66 10.60
CA GLY A 311 -28.73 -1.16 10.32
C GLY A 311 -29.06 -2.32 11.27
N GLU A 312 -30.31 -2.44 11.71
CA GLU A 312 -30.76 -3.59 12.50
C GLU A 312 -30.43 -4.88 11.73
N GLY A 313 -29.45 -5.65 12.20
CA GLY A 313 -29.03 -6.92 11.62
C GLY A 313 -27.65 -6.95 10.96
N ALA A 314 -26.83 -5.91 11.09
CA ALA A 314 -25.52 -5.83 10.46
C ALA A 314 -24.51 -6.86 11.00
N GLU A 315 -24.41 -8.00 10.31
CA GLU A 315 -23.31 -8.99 10.49
C GLU A 315 -21.97 -8.51 9.91
N CYS A 316 -21.87 -7.32 9.34
CA CYS A 316 -20.61 -6.58 9.14
C CYS A 316 -20.00 -6.15 10.48
N GLY A 317 -20.40 -6.79 11.47
CA GLY A 317 -20.34 -7.02 12.91
C GLY A 317 -19.27 -6.30 13.69
N GLN A 318 -18.36 -5.54 13.13
CA GLN A 318 -17.34 -4.87 13.92
C GLN A 318 -16.88 -3.49 13.37
N CYS A 319 -17.16 -3.15 12.12
CA CYS A 319 -16.72 -1.87 11.57
C CYS A 319 -17.73 -0.76 11.89
N THR A 320 -17.24 0.33 12.48
CA THR A 320 -18.01 1.55 12.70
C THR A 320 -17.67 2.64 11.70
N MET A 321 -16.60 2.43 10.94
CA MET A 321 -16.12 3.36 9.93
C MET A 321 -15.63 2.65 8.67
N ALA A 322 -15.63 3.38 7.56
CA ALA A 322 -14.95 2.98 6.33
C ALA A 322 -14.07 4.13 5.84
N ALA A 323 -12.79 3.85 5.66
CA ALA A 323 -11.81 4.78 5.13
C ALA A 323 -11.35 4.30 3.75
N VAL A 324 -11.42 5.18 2.76
CA VAL A 324 -11.13 4.85 1.36
C VAL A 324 -10.16 5.85 0.77
N LEU A 325 -9.06 5.34 0.21
CA LEU A 325 -8.13 6.08 -0.65
C LEU A 325 -8.29 5.54 -2.08
N VAL A 326 -8.55 6.42 -3.02
CA VAL A 326 -8.44 6.11 -4.44
C VAL A 326 -7.42 7.05 -5.08
N ALA A 327 -6.48 6.51 -5.85
CA ALA A 327 -5.45 7.28 -6.52
C ALA A 327 -5.53 7.09 -8.05
N ALA A 328 -5.58 8.21 -8.77
CA ALA A 328 -5.58 8.18 -10.23
C ALA A 328 -4.26 7.60 -10.76
N PRO A 329 -4.27 6.93 -11.93
CA PRO A 329 -3.06 6.34 -12.51
C PRO A 329 -1.89 7.33 -12.66
N GLY A 330 -2.19 8.61 -12.90
CA GLY A 330 -1.19 9.69 -13.00
C GLY A 330 -0.49 10.03 -11.67
N ASP A 331 -1.07 9.62 -10.53
CA ASP A 331 -0.52 9.87 -9.19
C ASP A 331 0.25 8.68 -8.63
N ARG A 332 0.47 7.65 -9.45
CA ARG A 332 1.19 6.42 -9.09
C ARG A 332 2.56 6.68 -8.47
N ALA A 333 3.28 7.69 -8.98
CA ALA A 333 4.60 8.05 -8.47
C ALA A 333 4.59 8.57 -7.02
N ASP A 334 3.43 9.08 -6.55
CA ASP A 334 3.28 9.61 -5.19
C ASP A 334 2.42 8.70 -4.30
N LEU A 335 2.26 7.45 -4.68
CA LEU A 335 1.41 6.50 -3.95
C LEU A 335 1.91 6.27 -2.51
N THR A 336 3.23 6.19 -2.30
CA THR A 336 3.81 6.01 -0.97
C THR A 336 3.41 7.14 0.00
N PRO A 337 3.63 8.43 -0.31
CA PRO A 337 3.19 9.49 0.59
C PRO A 337 1.66 9.58 0.73
N LEU A 338 0.89 9.30 -0.33
CA LEU A 338 -0.57 9.27 -0.25
C LEU A 338 -1.06 8.20 0.73
N THR A 339 -0.51 7.00 0.67
CA THR A 339 -0.88 5.90 1.57
C THR A 339 -0.40 6.14 2.99
N GLN A 340 0.77 6.74 3.20
CA GLN A 340 1.25 7.09 4.53
C GLN A 340 0.42 8.20 5.17
N GLY A 341 0.07 9.24 4.41
CA GLY A 341 -0.87 10.27 4.86
C GLY A 341 -2.24 9.70 5.21
N PHE A 342 -2.73 8.79 4.37
CA PHE A 342 -4.00 8.11 4.60
C PHE A 342 -3.99 7.24 5.88
N LYS A 343 -2.93 6.47 6.12
CA LYS A 343 -2.78 5.67 7.35
C LYS A 343 -2.83 6.55 8.61
N ARG A 344 -2.11 7.66 8.60
CA ARG A 344 -2.15 8.61 9.71
C ARG A 344 -3.54 9.14 9.97
N LEU A 345 -4.24 9.54 8.90
CA LEU A 345 -5.62 9.99 9.04
C LEU A 345 -6.51 8.92 9.68
N VAL A 346 -6.33 7.65 9.31
CA VAL A 346 -7.08 6.53 9.92
C VAL A 346 -6.71 6.36 11.39
N GLU A 347 -5.43 6.43 11.75
CA GLU A 347 -4.94 6.29 13.12
C GLU A 347 -5.38 7.46 14.00
N ASP A 348 -5.21 8.69 13.54
CA ASP A 348 -5.64 9.90 14.26
C ASP A 348 -7.16 9.89 14.50
N TYR A 349 -7.93 9.35 13.56
CA TYR A 349 -9.37 9.29 13.67
C TYR A 349 -9.83 8.19 14.64
N ALA A 350 -9.16 7.05 14.67
CA ALA A 350 -9.45 5.98 15.60
C ALA A 350 -9.24 6.42 17.06
N ASP A 351 -8.20 7.22 17.32
CA ASP A 351 -7.89 7.75 18.66
C ASP A 351 -8.87 8.84 19.13
N THR A 352 -9.51 9.55 18.18
CA THR A 352 -10.40 10.69 18.51
C THR A 352 -11.89 10.34 18.45
N SER A 353 -12.27 9.11 18.12
CA SER A 353 -13.66 8.69 17.91
C SER A 353 -14.59 8.94 19.10
N ASP A 354 -14.04 9.03 20.32
CA ASP A 354 -14.79 9.33 21.55
C ASP A 354 -14.85 10.83 21.91
N LEU A 355 -14.10 11.71 21.23
CA LEU A 355 -13.89 13.09 21.64
C LEU A 355 -14.35 14.16 20.65
N VAL A 356 -14.85 13.81 19.48
CA VAL A 356 -15.11 14.80 18.42
C VAL A 356 -16.50 15.43 18.56
N SER A 357 -16.52 16.66 19.07
CA SER A 357 -17.61 17.63 18.89
C SER A 357 -17.80 17.95 17.39
N ASP A 358 -18.98 18.45 17.05
CA ASP A 358 -19.53 18.69 15.68
C ASP A 358 -18.73 19.61 14.74
N ASP A 359 -17.57 20.09 15.13
CA ASP A 359 -16.75 21.01 14.33
C ASP A 359 -15.70 20.21 13.54
N GLY A 360 -15.86 20.19 12.22
CA GLY A 360 -15.02 19.45 11.31
C GLY A 360 -13.53 19.79 11.45
N PHE A 361 -12.68 18.77 11.59
CA PHE A 361 -11.25 18.91 11.45
C PHE A 361 -10.91 19.03 9.96
N PHE A 362 -10.51 20.23 9.56
CA PHE A 362 -9.76 20.42 8.32
C PHE A 362 -8.30 20.06 8.62
N VAL A 363 -7.79 19.00 8.05
CA VAL A 363 -6.36 18.93 7.80
C VAL A 363 -6.12 19.86 6.62
N CYS A 364 -6.01 21.15 6.89
CA CYS A 364 -5.43 22.07 5.95
C CYS A 364 -3.99 21.66 5.76
N PHE A 365 -3.70 21.03 4.64
CA PHE A 365 -2.36 21.12 4.11
C PHE A 365 -2.15 22.60 3.77
N PRO A 366 -1.15 23.26 4.35
CA PRO A 366 -0.94 24.67 4.03
C PRO A 366 -0.78 24.81 2.51
N GLU A 367 -1.60 25.67 1.92
CA GLU A 367 -1.34 26.10 0.56
C GLU A 367 0.04 26.75 0.55
N PRO A 368 0.92 26.41 -0.39
CA PRO A 368 2.09 27.22 -0.63
C PRO A 368 1.60 28.61 -1.04
N GLU A 369 1.92 29.65 -0.27
CA GLU A 369 1.76 31.06 -0.68
C GLU A 369 2.55 31.40 -1.95
#